data_44ce335abf530d471971debddd3a13c3
#
_entry.id   44ce335abf530d471971debddd3a13c3
#
_cell.length_a   1.000
_cell.length_b   1.000
_cell.length_c   1.000
_cell.angle_alpha   90.00
_cell.angle_beta   90.00
_cell.angle_gamma   90.00
#
_symmetry.space_group_name_H-M   'P 1'
#
loop_
_entity.id
_entity.type
_entity.pdbx_description
1 polymer ?
#
loop_
_entity_poly.entity_id
_entity_poly.type
_entity_poly.pdbx_seq_one_letter_code
_entity_poly.pdbx_strand_id
1 'polypeptide(L)'
;MRKKIALVNQRYGLEVNGGSELHCRQYAERLTQWYDVEVLTTCALDYTDWANHYPEGESVINGVTVRRFPVERKRNKKVFDKLSDRVLNSPVSEADEERWIDEQGPYCPACVEYIKEHHGDYTAVIFMTYLYYITARGVAADIPNAFLLPTAHDEKPIYLKYYHKVFERAKGIIYNTAEEKAMIDRMFSVADIPTVITAVGIDAPDESELFDAKARYGLEDYILYVGRIDENKGCGTLFKYFTEYKKRNGGNLKLVLVGKAVIDIPKRDDIVYLGFVSDEEKFSLTKDARLMVLASEFESLSMIVLESMFYGRPVLLNGKCVVLKGHCKRSNAGLYFENYFEFEGALNYLLTHPEEYEIMRANARRYVNENYRWDAIMKRLCDFIEKYGK
;
A
#
# COMPACT_ATOMS: atom_id res chain seq x y z
N MET A 1 30.17 -13.46 -10.63
CA MET A 1 28.87 -13.06 -11.20
C MET A 1 28.08 -12.38 -10.10
N ARG A 2 27.32 -11.36 -10.42
CA ARG A 2 26.43 -10.68 -9.47
C ARG A 2 25.31 -11.65 -9.10
N LYS A 3 24.89 -11.69 -7.83
CA LYS A 3 23.76 -12.52 -7.41
C LYS A 3 22.49 -12.03 -8.08
N LYS A 4 21.60 -12.94 -8.48
CA LYS A 4 20.32 -12.63 -9.12
C LYS A 4 19.18 -12.79 -8.14
N ILE A 5 18.22 -11.87 -8.16
CA ILE A 5 16.97 -11.95 -7.40
C ILE A 5 15.75 -11.72 -8.28
N ALA A 6 14.64 -12.34 -7.94
CA ALA A 6 13.37 -12.08 -8.59
C ALA A 6 12.40 -11.38 -7.63
N LEU A 7 11.68 -10.37 -8.13
CA LEU A 7 10.47 -9.85 -7.49
C LEU A 7 9.25 -10.32 -8.29
N VAL A 8 8.26 -10.84 -7.60
CA VAL A 8 7.03 -11.35 -8.22
C VAL A 8 5.87 -10.44 -7.82
N ASN A 9 5.25 -9.80 -8.79
CA ASN A 9 4.09 -8.94 -8.53
C ASN A 9 3.06 -9.09 -9.67
N GLN A 10 1.78 -8.94 -9.36
CA GLN A 10 0.67 -9.11 -10.31
C GLN A 10 0.72 -8.16 -11.50
N ARG A 11 1.26 -6.96 -11.34
CA ARG A 11 1.41 -5.93 -12.38
C ARG A 11 2.71 -5.14 -12.16
N TYR A 12 3.33 -4.71 -13.27
CA TYR A 12 4.53 -3.88 -13.20
C TYR A 12 4.65 -2.99 -14.44
N GLY A 13 4.84 -1.68 -14.25
CA GLY A 13 5.00 -0.68 -15.33
C GLY A 13 5.04 0.74 -14.77
N LEU A 14 5.43 1.71 -15.60
CA LEU A 14 5.48 3.12 -15.18
C LEU A 14 4.08 3.72 -15.00
N GLU A 15 3.14 3.29 -15.83
CA GLU A 15 1.74 3.73 -15.79
C GLU A 15 0.85 2.89 -14.86
N VAL A 16 1.42 1.86 -14.22
CA VAL A 16 0.68 1.01 -13.27
C VAL A 16 0.52 1.73 -11.94
N ASN A 17 -0.73 2.04 -11.60
CA ASN A 17 -1.09 2.67 -10.33
C ASN A 17 -1.46 1.63 -9.27
N GLY A 18 -0.92 1.79 -8.07
CA GLY A 18 -1.18 0.95 -6.90
C GLY A 18 -0.02 1.02 -5.90
N GLY A 19 -0.34 0.96 -4.61
CA GLY A 19 0.68 1.07 -3.56
C GLY A 19 1.67 -0.09 -3.57
N SER A 20 1.19 -1.33 -3.76
CA SER A 20 2.06 -2.51 -3.82
C SER A 20 2.91 -2.54 -5.09
N GLU A 21 2.36 -2.08 -6.21
CA GLU A 21 3.06 -2.01 -7.49
C GLU A 21 4.16 -0.94 -7.46
N LEU A 22 3.86 0.23 -6.90
CA LEU A 22 4.85 1.28 -6.67
C LEU A 22 5.96 0.79 -5.72
N HIS A 23 5.59 0.12 -4.63
CA HIS A 23 6.54 -0.49 -3.70
C HIS A 23 7.46 -1.50 -4.41
N CYS A 24 6.89 -2.40 -5.23
CA CYS A 24 7.66 -3.35 -6.04
C CYS A 24 8.66 -2.63 -6.94
N ARG A 25 8.22 -1.60 -7.65
CA ARG A 25 9.08 -0.82 -8.54
C ARG A 25 10.20 -0.12 -7.79
N GLN A 26 9.90 0.54 -6.69
CA GLN A 26 10.89 1.23 -5.85
C GLN A 26 11.94 0.27 -5.28
N TYR A 27 11.54 -0.92 -4.90
CA TYR A 27 12.48 -1.97 -4.45
C TYR A 27 13.31 -2.50 -5.61
N ALA A 28 12.67 -2.88 -6.72
CA ALA A 28 13.35 -3.44 -7.87
C ALA A 28 14.43 -2.49 -8.41
N GLU A 29 14.08 -1.23 -8.64
CA GLU A 29 15.02 -0.22 -9.15
C GLU A 29 16.21 0.00 -8.23
N ARG A 30 16.01 0.04 -6.90
CA ARG A 30 17.11 0.23 -5.93
C ARG A 30 17.97 -1.00 -5.74
N LEU A 31 17.37 -2.18 -5.74
CA LEU A 31 18.12 -3.42 -5.60
C LEU A 31 19.09 -3.66 -6.76
N THR A 32 18.90 -3.01 -7.92
CA THR A 32 19.88 -3.05 -9.03
C THR A 32 21.27 -2.56 -8.64
N GLN A 33 21.40 -1.83 -7.54
CA GLN A 33 22.73 -1.42 -7.03
C GLN A 33 23.55 -2.63 -6.52
N TRP A 34 22.90 -3.69 -6.03
CA TRP A 34 23.54 -4.86 -5.40
C TRP A 34 23.35 -6.17 -6.16
N TYR A 35 22.22 -6.32 -6.88
CA TYR A 35 21.81 -7.55 -7.52
C TYR A 35 21.49 -7.36 -9.01
N ASP A 36 21.53 -8.46 -9.77
CA ASP A 36 20.79 -8.55 -11.02
C ASP A 36 19.33 -8.77 -10.67
N VAL A 37 18.48 -7.81 -11.02
CA VAL A 37 17.07 -7.81 -10.62
C VAL A 37 16.19 -8.16 -11.81
N GLU A 38 15.34 -9.17 -11.62
CA GLU A 38 14.28 -9.51 -12.56
C GLU A 38 12.92 -9.39 -11.89
N VAL A 39 11.96 -8.75 -12.56
CA VAL A 39 10.57 -8.71 -12.13
C VAL A 39 9.77 -9.69 -12.99
N LEU A 40 9.14 -10.67 -12.32
CA LEU A 40 8.25 -11.64 -12.92
C LEU A 40 6.81 -11.17 -12.69
N THR A 41 6.11 -10.87 -13.77
CA THR A 41 4.80 -10.22 -13.71
C THR A 41 3.89 -10.65 -14.85
N THR A 42 2.67 -10.11 -14.90
CA THR A 42 1.73 -10.41 -15.97
C THR A 42 1.69 -9.30 -17.04
N CYS A 43 1.02 -9.58 -18.15
CA CYS A 43 0.74 -8.61 -19.19
C CYS A 43 -0.40 -7.63 -18.83
N ALA A 44 -1.02 -7.74 -17.65
CA ALA A 44 -2.15 -6.91 -17.27
C ALA A 44 -1.72 -5.49 -16.84
N LEU A 45 -2.51 -4.48 -17.23
CA LEU A 45 -2.40 -3.10 -16.75
C LEU A 45 -3.41 -2.81 -15.65
N ASP A 46 -4.65 -3.28 -15.79
CA ASP A 46 -5.75 -3.01 -14.85
C ASP A 46 -6.08 -4.25 -14.01
N TYR A 47 -6.42 -4.02 -12.73
CA TYR A 47 -6.75 -5.09 -11.78
C TYR A 47 -8.25 -5.47 -11.80
N THR A 48 -9.07 -4.75 -12.54
CA THR A 48 -10.52 -4.99 -12.55
C THR A 48 -10.88 -6.26 -13.32
N ASP A 49 -10.29 -6.45 -14.49
CA ASP A 49 -10.56 -7.60 -15.36
C ASP A 49 -9.31 -8.41 -15.74
N TRP A 50 -8.10 -7.92 -15.38
CA TRP A 50 -6.82 -8.53 -15.73
C TRP A 50 -6.58 -8.69 -17.24
N ALA A 51 -7.10 -7.78 -18.05
CA ALA A 51 -6.87 -7.83 -19.50
C ALA A 51 -5.38 -7.66 -19.84
N ASN A 52 -4.87 -8.48 -20.75
CA ASN A 52 -3.53 -8.32 -21.29
C ASN A 52 -3.42 -6.98 -22.04
N HIS A 53 -2.47 -6.16 -21.66
CA HIS A 53 -2.18 -4.86 -22.23
C HIS A 53 -0.75 -4.82 -22.77
N TYR A 54 0.21 -5.25 -21.98
CA TYR A 54 1.61 -5.32 -22.37
C TYR A 54 1.89 -6.55 -23.22
N PRO A 55 2.89 -6.48 -24.13
CA PRO A 55 3.37 -7.67 -24.83
C PRO A 55 4.00 -8.67 -23.84
N GLU A 56 3.87 -9.93 -24.15
CA GLU A 56 4.58 -11.04 -23.50
C GLU A 56 6.09 -10.96 -23.76
N GLY A 57 6.88 -11.51 -22.84
CA GLY A 57 8.33 -11.62 -22.96
C GLY A 57 9.10 -10.62 -22.11
N GLU A 58 10.34 -10.34 -22.50
CA GLU A 58 11.27 -9.50 -21.73
C GLU A 58 11.28 -8.06 -22.21
N SER A 59 11.44 -7.16 -21.26
CA SER A 59 11.70 -5.73 -21.49
C SER A 59 12.57 -5.19 -20.35
N VAL A 60 13.10 -3.96 -20.52
CA VAL A 60 13.85 -3.30 -19.45
C VAL A 60 13.14 -2.00 -19.08
N ILE A 61 12.91 -1.79 -17.79
CA ILE A 61 12.33 -0.56 -17.24
C ILE A 61 13.25 -0.05 -16.13
N ASN A 62 13.81 1.13 -16.28
CA ASN A 62 14.72 1.77 -15.32
C ASN A 62 15.86 0.84 -14.83
N GLY A 63 16.45 0.07 -15.75
CA GLY A 63 17.54 -0.85 -15.45
C GLY A 63 17.12 -2.21 -14.86
N VAL A 64 15.82 -2.44 -14.69
CA VAL A 64 15.26 -3.71 -14.20
C VAL A 64 14.79 -4.55 -15.38
N THR A 65 15.20 -5.82 -15.44
CA THR A 65 14.65 -6.79 -16.38
C THR A 65 13.23 -7.15 -15.97
N VAL A 66 12.26 -7.00 -16.87
CA VAL A 66 10.85 -7.29 -16.62
C VAL A 66 10.40 -8.39 -17.58
N ARG A 67 10.05 -9.54 -17.03
CA ARG A 67 9.49 -10.67 -17.79
C ARG A 67 8.00 -10.75 -17.55
N ARG A 68 7.24 -10.67 -18.63
CA ARG A 68 5.77 -10.68 -18.62
C ARG A 68 5.21 -11.97 -19.19
N PHE A 69 4.21 -12.47 -18.46
CA PHE A 69 3.47 -13.68 -18.84
C PHE A 69 2.02 -13.31 -19.14
N PRO A 70 1.39 -13.94 -20.12
CA PRO A 70 0.00 -13.66 -20.47
C PRO A 70 -0.95 -14.16 -19.38
N VAL A 71 -1.95 -13.35 -19.08
CA VAL A 71 -3.11 -13.77 -18.31
C VAL A 71 -3.98 -14.62 -19.25
N GLU A 72 -4.22 -15.89 -18.91
CA GLU A 72 -4.93 -16.83 -19.77
C GLU A 72 -6.43 -16.51 -19.88
N ARG A 73 -7.01 -15.98 -18.80
CA ARG A 73 -8.42 -15.60 -18.78
C ARG A 73 -8.66 -14.32 -18.00
N LYS A 74 -9.48 -13.46 -18.55
CA LYS A 74 -9.92 -12.24 -17.87
C LYS A 74 -10.86 -12.58 -16.71
N ARG A 75 -10.80 -11.76 -15.64
CA ARG A 75 -11.77 -11.85 -14.55
C ARG A 75 -13.16 -11.44 -15.04
N ASN A 76 -14.13 -12.30 -14.88
CA ASN A 76 -15.53 -11.92 -15.01
C ASN A 76 -16.03 -11.36 -13.69
N LYS A 77 -16.18 -10.04 -13.61
CA LYS A 77 -16.53 -9.35 -12.36
C LYS A 77 -17.81 -9.90 -11.71
N LYS A 78 -18.87 -10.15 -12.48
CA LYS A 78 -20.14 -10.66 -11.95
C LYS A 78 -20.00 -12.07 -11.34
N VAL A 79 -19.23 -12.93 -12.01
CA VAL A 79 -18.96 -14.29 -11.51
C VAL A 79 -18.10 -14.23 -10.26
N PHE A 80 -17.07 -13.42 -10.28
CA PHE A 80 -16.18 -13.22 -9.15
C PHE A 80 -16.87 -12.63 -7.93
N ASP A 81 -17.69 -11.58 -8.10
CA ASP A 81 -18.43 -10.96 -7.00
C ASP A 81 -19.37 -11.97 -6.30
N LYS A 82 -20.10 -12.79 -7.10
CA LYS A 82 -20.97 -13.85 -6.56
C LYS A 82 -20.19 -14.94 -5.85
N LEU A 83 -19.05 -15.35 -6.39
CA LEU A 83 -18.17 -16.33 -5.74
C LEU A 83 -17.58 -15.79 -4.46
N SER A 84 -17.12 -14.54 -4.46
CA SER A 84 -16.56 -13.84 -3.29
C SER A 84 -17.58 -13.70 -2.17
N ASP A 85 -18.81 -13.29 -2.50
CA ASP A 85 -19.88 -13.21 -1.49
C ASP A 85 -20.11 -14.56 -0.79
N ARG A 86 -20.13 -15.66 -1.56
CA ARG A 86 -20.26 -17.02 -1.00
C ARG A 86 -19.03 -17.42 -0.17
N VAL A 87 -17.84 -17.30 -0.73
CA VAL A 87 -16.60 -17.82 -0.13
C VAL A 87 -16.19 -17.03 1.11
N LEU A 88 -16.43 -15.71 1.12
CA LEU A 88 -16.01 -14.85 2.22
C LEU A 88 -17.07 -14.68 3.34
N ASN A 89 -18.29 -15.21 3.14
CA ASN A 89 -19.38 -15.05 4.12
C ASN A 89 -19.99 -16.38 4.57
N SER A 90 -19.51 -17.53 4.10
CA SER A 90 -20.05 -18.85 4.44
C SER A 90 -18.93 -19.89 4.56
N PRO A 91 -19.11 -20.95 5.32
CA PRO A 91 -18.21 -22.09 5.30
C PRO A 91 -18.18 -22.70 3.90
N VAL A 92 -16.99 -22.95 3.34
CA VAL A 92 -16.80 -23.49 1.99
C VAL A 92 -15.77 -24.62 2.01
N SER A 93 -15.73 -25.39 0.93
CA SER A 93 -14.70 -26.43 0.71
C SER A 93 -13.35 -25.79 0.34
N GLU A 94 -12.26 -26.53 0.53
CA GLU A 94 -10.93 -26.13 0.05
C GLU A 94 -10.93 -25.89 -1.47
N ALA A 95 -11.66 -26.69 -2.23
CA ALA A 95 -11.81 -26.50 -3.68
C ALA A 95 -12.50 -25.16 -4.04
N ASP A 96 -13.44 -24.69 -3.22
CA ASP A 96 -14.07 -23.37 -3.43
C ASP A 96 -13.08 -22.23 -3.13
N GLU A 97 -12.25 -22.37 -2.09
CA GLU A 97 -11.20 -21.40 -1.78
C GLU A 97 -10.15 -21.36 -2.92
N GLU A 98 -9.71 -22.51 -3.41
CA GLU A 98 -8.79 -22.59 -4.54
C GLU A 98 -9.36 -21.96 -5.81
N ARG A 99 -10.64 -22.22 -6.10
CA ARG A 99 -11.33 -21.56 -7.19
C ARG A 99 -11.40 -20.05 -6.99
N TRP A 100 -11.61 -19.59 -5.76
CA TRP A 100 -11.63 -18.15 -5.46
C TRP A 100 -10.26 -17.50 -5.74
N ILE A 101 -9.15 -18.15 -5.35
CA ILE A 101 -7.79 -17.70 -5.68
C ILE A 101 -7.60 -17.59 -7.20
N ASP A 102 -8.06 -18.59 -7.96
CA ASP A 102 -7.96 -18.59 -9.42
C ASP A 102 -8.76 -17.45 -10.06
N GLU A 103 -9.97 -17.19 -9.56
CA GLU A 103 -10.83 -16.09 -10.04
C GLU A 103 -10.42 -14.72 -9.52
N GLN A 104 -9.77 -14.65 -8.34
CA GLN A 104 -9.12 -13.42 -7.87
C GLN A 104 -8.05 -12.97 -8.86
N GLY A 105 -7.31 -13.90 -9.39
CA GLY A 105 -6.33 -13.67 -10.46
C GLY A 105 -5.14 -12.79 -10.05
N PRO A 106 -4.41 -12.29 -11.05
CA PRO A 106 -4.50 -12.62 -12.48
C PRO A 106 -4.17 -14.10 -12.76
N TYR A 107 -5.07 -14.84 -13.42
CA TYR A 107 -4.87 -16.24 -13.70
C TYR A 107 -3.76 -16.44 -14.74
N CYS A 108 -2.58 -16.75 -14.26
CA CYS A 108 -1.35 -16.80 -15.04
C CYS A 108 -0.49 -18.03 -14.66
N PRO A 109 -0.90 -19.25 -15.01
CA PRO A 109 -0.15 -20.48 -14.70
C PRO A 109 1.27 -20.45 -15.24
N ALA A 110 1.49 -19.93 -16.43
CA ALA A 110 2.82 -19.87 -17.06
C ALA A 110 3.85 -19.14 -16.18
N CYS A 111 3.46 -18.08 -15.47
CA CYS A 111 4.35 -17.38 -14.52
C CYS A 111 4.73 -18.30 -13.34
N VAL A 112 3.77 -19.03 -12.79
CA VAL A 112 4.00 -19.93 -11.66
C VAL A 112 4.89 -21.12 -12.07
N GLU A 113 4.65 -21.72 -13.23
CA GLU A 113 5.49 -22.80 -13.75
C GLU A 113 6.91 -22.32 -14.04
N TYR A 114 7.06 -21.14 -14.67
CA TYR A 114 8.39 -20.55 -14.88
C TYR A 114 9.15 -20.39 -13.56
N ILE A 115 8.50 -19.90 -12.50
CA ILE A 115 9.12 -19.74 -11.19
C ILE A 115 9.55 -21.10 -10.62
N LYS A 116 8.73 -22.14 -10.72
CA LYS A 116 9.06 -23.50 -10.26
C LYS A 116 10.27 -24.09 -10.99
N GLU A 117 10.40 -23.82 -12.28
CA GLU A 117 11.49 -24.34 -13.08
C GLU A 117 12.80 -23.56 -12.87
N HIS A 118 12.70 -22.24 -12.61
CA HIS A 118 13.82 -21.32 -12.60
C HIS A 118 14.18 -20.75 -11.23
N HIS A 119 13.47 -21.11 -10.13
CA HIS A 119 13.80 -20.56 -8.80
C HIS A 119 15.27 -20.77 -8.41
N GLY A 120 15.90 -21.82 -8.93
CA GLY A 120 17.32 -22.13 -8.69
C GLY A 120 18.30 -21.08 -9.20
N ASP A 121 17.92 -20.28 -10.18
CA ASP A 121 18.71 -19.20 -10.78
C ASP A 121 18.79 -17.96 -9.89
N TYR A 122 17.92 -17.85 -8.86
CA TYR A 122 17.82 -16.71 -7.98
C TYR A 122 18.30 -17.00 -6.57
N THR A 123 18.96 -16.02 -5.97
CA THR A 123 19.28 -16.04 -4.53
C THR A 123 18.02 -15.94 -3.68
N ALA A 124 17.04 -15.15 -4.13
CA ALA A 124 15.74 -14.99 -3.51
C ALA A 124 14.67 -14.74 -4.56
N VAL A 125 13.47 -15.30 -4.35
CA VAL A 125 12.26 -14.99 -5.10
C VAL A 125 11.30 -14.31 -4.13
N ILE A 126 11.12 -12.99 -4.26
CA ILE A 126 10.33 -12.17 -3.34
C ILE A 126 8.94 -11.97 -3.92
N PHE A 127 7.97 -12.65 -3.35
CA PHE A 127 6.56 -12.54 -3.72
C PHE A 127 5.91 -11.38 -2.98
N MET A 128 5.23 -10.50 -3.73
CA MET A 128 4.58 -9.32 -3.19
C MET A 128 3.07 -9.43 -3.25
N THR A 129 2.40 -9.03 -2.17
CA THR A 129 0.94 -9.04 -2.00
C THR A 129 0.36 -10.46 -1.97
N TYR A 130 0.09 -10.96 -0.77
CA TYR A 130 -0.36 -12.34 -0.52
C TYR A 130 -1.62 -12.74 -1.31
N LEU A 131 -2.49 -11.75 -1.58
CA LEU A 131 -3.87 -11.90 -2.05
C LEU A 131 -4.00 -12.51 -3.46
N TYR A 132 -3.04 -12.24 -4.36
CA TYR A 132 -3.18 -12.50 -5.77
C TYR A 132 -2.65 -13.88 -6.20
N TYR A 133 -3.24 -14.41 -7.28
CA TYR A 133 -2.99 -15.75 -7.82
C TYR A 133 -1.50 -16.12 -7.89
N ILE A 134 -0.67 -15.28 -8.56
CA ILE A 134 0.74 -15.64 -8.79
C ILE A 134 1.52 -15.76 -7.48
N THR A 135 1.24 -14.91 -6.48
CA THR A 135 1.83 -15.02 -5.15
C THR A 135 1.28 -16.22 -4.40
N ALA A 136 -0.05 -16.35 -4.33
CA ALA A 136 -0.70 -17.43 -3.60
C ALA A 136 -0.30 -18.82 -4.12
N ARG A 137 -0.29 -19.02 -5.44
CA ARG A 137 0.11 -20.30 -6.06
C ARG A 137 1.64 -20.48 -6.06
N GLY A 138 2.40 -19.40 -6.24
CA GLY A 138 3.87 -19.45 -6.26
C GLY A 138 4.47 -19.84 -4.92
N VAL A 139 4.06 -19.20 -3.83
CA VAL A 139 4.57 -19.54 -2.48
C VAL A 139 4.05 -20.91 -2.03
N ALA A 140 2.77 -21.24 -2.32
CA ALA A 140 2.19 -22.55 -2.00
C ALA A 140 2.88 -23.71 -2.74
N ALA A 141 3.63 -23.44 -3.81
CA ALA A 141 4.41 -24.45 -4.55
C ALA A 141 5.66 -24.95 -3.78
N ASP A 142 5.90 -24.42 -2.57
CA ASP A 142 7.00 -24.85 -1.68
C ASP A 142 8.40 -24.62 -2.27
N ILE A 143 8.62 -23.42 -2.80
CA ILE A 143 9.88 -23.01 -3.41
C ILE A 143 10.91 -22.69 -2.31
N PRO A 144 12.12 -23.32 -2.30
CA PRO A 144 13.06 -23.24 -1.16
C PRO A 144 13.60 -21.85 -0.86
N ASN A 145 13.54 -20.90 -1.79
CA ASN A 145 14.01 -19.52 -1.68
C ASN A 145 12.88 -18.48 -1.87
N ALA A 146 11.63 -18.89 -1.58
CA ALA A 146 10.47 -18.00 -1.64
C ALA A 146 10.38 -17.12 -0.40
N PHE A 147 10.55 -15.82 -0.57
CA PHE A 147 10.28 -14.79 0.45
C PHE A 147 8.92 -14.15 0.18
N LEU A 148 8.18 -13.84 1.23
CA LEU A 148 6.86 -13.21 1.12
C LEU A 148 6.92 -11.78 1.68
N LEU A 149 6.50 -10.79 0.88
CA LEU A 149 6.18 -9.44 1.32
C LEU A 149 4.66 -9.29 1.21
N PRO A 150 3.90 -9.57 2.28
CA PRO A 150 2.46 -9.84 2.17
C PRO A 150 1.62 -8.60 1.89
N THR A 151 2.02 -7.41 2.34
CA THR A 151 1.16 -6.20 2.32
C THR A 151 -0.21 -6.46 2.93
N ALA A 152 -0.25 -7.26 3.99
CA ALA A 152 -1.48 -7.79 4.56
C ALA A 152 -2.14 -6.81 5.55
N HIS A 153 -3.45 -6.91 5.64
CA HIS A 153 -4.27 -6.23 6.64
C HIS A 153 -5.45 -7.12 7.01
N ASP A 154 -6.15 -6.77 8.08
CA ASP A 154 -7.26 -7.56 8.62
C ASP A 154 -8.50 -7.45 7.73
N GLU A 155 -8.55 -8.27 6.69
CA GLU A 155 -9.62 -8.34 5.70
C GLU A 155 -10.13 -9.78 5.53
N LYS A 156 -11.37 -9.92 5.05
CA LYS A 156 -12.01 -11.24 4.95
C LYS A 156 -11.19 -12.31 4.23
N PRO A 157 -10.52 -12.03 3.09
CA PRO A 157 -9.75 -13.05 2.40
C PRO A 157 -8.66 -13.72 3.22
N ILE A 158 -7.99 -12.98 4.13
CA ILE A 158 -6.86 -13.52 4.89
C ILE A 158 -7.25 -14.71 5.79
N TYR A 159 -8.55 -14.84 6.11
CA TYR A 159 -9.10 -15.92 6.92
C TYR A 159 -9.38 -17.22 6.15
N LEU A 160 -9.18 -17.23 4.82
CA LEU A 160 -9.28 -18.45 4.03
C LEU A 160 -8.17 -19.43 4.44
N LYS A 161 -8.52 -20.69 4.63
CA LYS A 161 -7.56 -21.75 5.02
C LYS A 161 -6.42 -21.92 4.02
N TYR A 162 -6.68 -21.62 2.75
CA TYR A 162 -5.66 -21.66 1.72
C TYR A 162 -4.41 -20.84 2.06
N TYR A 163 -4.57 -19.67 2.73
CA TYR A 163 -3.45 -18.80 3.05
C TYR A 163 -2.51 -19.35 4.11
N HIS A 164 -2.89 -20.39 4.89
CA HIS A 164 -1.91 -21.13 5.69
C HIS A 164 -0.76 -21.68 4.82
N LYS A 165 -1.09 -22.22 3.63
CA LYS A 165 -0.07 -22.72 2.68
C LYS A 165 0.83 -21.58 2.17
N VAL A 166 0.37 -20.35 2.13
CA VAL A 166 1.13 -19.19 1.64
C VAL A 166 2.04 -18.64 2.74
N PHE A 167 1.53 -18.40 3.94
CA PHE A 167 2.32 -17.81 5.01
C PHE A 167 3.30 -18.80 5.63
N GLU A 168 2.90 -20.07 5.81
CA GLU A 168 3.68 -21.07 6.54
C GLU A 168 4.76 -21.78 5.68
N ARG A 169 4.73 -21.61 4.35
CA ARG A 169 5.76 -22.15 3.44
C ARG A 169 6.79 -21.12 2.98
N ALA A 170 6.61 -19.86 3.35
CA ALA A 170 7.59 -18.83 3.02
C ALA A 170 8.92 -19.11 3.71
N LYS A 171 10.04 -18.95 3.01
CA LYS A 171 11.41 -19.08 3.55
C LYS A 171 11.74 -17.92 4.51
N GLY A 172 11.13 -16.78 4.30
CA GLY A 172 11.23 -15.60 5.14
C GLY A 172 10.09 -14.64 4.83
N ILE A 173 9.72 -13.81 5.80
CA ILE A 173 8.64 -12.84 5.63
C ILE A 173 9.17 -11.43 5.86
N ILE A 174 8.86 -10.55 4.90
CA ILE A 174 9.28 -9.14 4.88
C ILE A 174 8.03 -8.31 5.18
N TYR A 175 7.95 -7.69 6.34
CA TYR A 175 6.80 -6.90 6.76
C TYR A 175 6.98 -5.41 6.50
N ASN A 176 5.89 -4.72 6.27
CA ASN A 176 5.87 -3.25 6.19
C ASN A 176 5.83 -2.61 7.58
N THR A 177 5.12 -3.23 8.53
CA THR A 177 4.91 -2.66 9.87
C THR A 177 4.95 -3.74 10.96
N ALA A 178 5.18 -3.29 12.20
CA ALA A 178 5.10 -4.17 13.36
C ALA A 178 3.67 -4.69 13.61
N GLU A 179 2.68 -3.90 13.23
CA GLU A 179 1.26 -4.26 13.34
C GLU A 179 0.90 -5.38 12.36
N GLU A 180 1.38 -5.29 11.12
CA GLU A 180 1.23 -6.37 10.12
C GLU A 180 1.87 -7.67 10.65
N LYS A 181 3.12 -7.58 11.13
CA LYS A 181 3.80 -8.73 11.74
C LYS A 181 3.01 -9.31 12.89
N ALA A 182 2.58 -8.50 13.85
CA ALA A 182 1.83 -8.97 15.01
C ALA A 182 0.47 -9.59 14.65
N MET A 183 -0.16 -9.14 13.57
CA MET A 183 -1.38 -9.75 13.04
C MET A 183 -1.08 -11.15 12.47
N ILE A 184 -0.09 -11.26 11.59
CA ILE A 184 0.30 -12.53 10.96
C ILE A 184 0.77 -13.56 11.99
N ASP A 185 1.58 -13.15 12.97
CA ASP A 185 2.07 -14.03 14.05
C ASP A 185 0.90 -14.63 14.90
N ARG A 186 -0.24 -13.92 14.98
CA ARG A 186 -1.43 -14.44 15.68
C ARG A 186 -2.27 -15.39 14.83
N MET A 187 -2.23 -15.23 13.49
CA MET A 187 -3.12 -15.96 12.59
C MET A 187 -2.51 -17.23 12.03
N PHE A 188 -1.17 -17.28 11.90
CA PHE A 188 -0.47 -18.34 11.20
C PHE A 188 0.70 -18.89 12.03
N SER A 189 1.09 -20.14 11.75
CA SER A 189 2.21 -20.80 12.43
C SER A 189 3.55 -20.40 11.79
N VAL A 190 3.96 -19.14 12.02
CA VAL A 190 5.15 -18.52 11.39
C VAL A 190 6.28 -18.19 12.38
N ALA A 191 6.20 -18.66 13.62
CA ALA A 191 7.15 -18.31 14.69
C ALA A 191 8.62 -18.67 14.36
N ASP A 192 8.83 -19.76 13.63
CA ASP A 192 10.17 -20.25 13.26
C ASP A 192 10.66 -19.69 11.91
N ILE A 193 9.83 -18.91 11.21
CA ILE A 193 10.19 -18.30 9.92
C ILE A 193 10.97 -17.01 10.17
N PRO A 194 12.15 -16.83 9.54
CA PRO A 194 12.89 -15.59 9.62
C PRO A 194 12.06 -14.39 9.15
N THR A 195 12.13 -13.28 9.88
CA THR A 195 11.36 -12.08 9.54
C THR A 195 12.20 -10.81 9.60
N VAL A 196 11.80 -9.82 8.81
CA VAL A 196 12.34 -8.46 8.87
C VAL A 196 11.22 -7.44 8.66
N ILE A 197 11.33 -6.27 9.29
CA ILE A 197 10.45 -5.13 9.02
C ILE A 197 11.27 -4.12 8.23
N THR A 198 10.90 -3.89 6.98
CA THR A 198 11.60 -2.98 6.08
C THR A 198 10.80 -1.71 5.82
N ALA A 199 9.50 -1.83 5.59
CA ALA A 199 8.64 -0.74 5.12
C ALA A 199 9.03 -0.24 3.72
N VAL A 200 8.69 1.01 3.39
CA VAL A 200 9.02 1.71 2.13
C VAL A 200 9.64 3.05 2.48
N GLY A 201 10.69 3.44 1.81
CA GLY A 201 11.28 4.77 1.94
C GLY A 201 10.44 5.84 1.24
N ILE A 202 10.68 7.08 1.58
CA ILE A 202 9.97 8.21 1.00
C ILE A 202 10.82 8.84 -0.11
N ASP A 203 10.21 8.96 -1.29
CA ASP A 203 10.73 9.69 -2.45
C ASP A 203 9.89 10.95 -2.63
N ALA A 204 10.16 11.95 -1.83
CA ALA A 204 9.50 13.23 -1.96
C ALA A 204 10.52 14.30 -2.37
N PRO A 205 10.18 15.22 -3.30
CA PRO A 205 11.04 16.32 -3.67
C PRO A 205 11.27 17.28 -2.51
N ASP A 206 12.36 18.06 -2.58
CA ASP A 206 12.59 19.13 -1.62
C ASP A 206 11.48 20.19 -1.69
N GLU A 207 11.18 20.83 -0.56
CA GLU A 207 10.13 21.86 -0.50
C GLU A 207 10.40 23.03 -1.47
N SER A 208 11.65 23.34 -1.79
CA SER A 208 12.05 24.38 -2.73
C SER A 208 11.75 24.06 -4.20
N GLU A 209 11.53 22.79 -4.53
CA GLU A 209 11.16 22.32 -5.88
C GLU A 209 9.65 22.40 -6.13
N LEU A 210 8.86 22.71 -5.09
CA LEU A 210 7.41 22.67 -5.10
C LEU A 210 6.81 24.07 -5.18
N PHE A 211 5.71 24.21 -5.89
CA PHE A 211 4.99 25.47 -5.99
C PHE A 211 4.07 25.72 -4.77
N ASP A 212 3.58 26.96 -4.66
CA ASP A 212 2.56 27.34 -3.68
C ASP A 212 1.18 26.87 -4.16
N ALA A 213 0.72 25.76 -3.57
CA ALA A 213 -0.56 25.17 -3.91
C ALA A 213 -1.74 26.04 -3.46
N LYS A 214 -1.59 26.80 -2.36
CA LYS A 214 -2.64 27.71 -1.89
C LYS A 214 -2.89 28.82 -2.91
N ALA A 215 -1.85 29.44 -3.42
CA ALA A 215 -1.97 30.46 -4.45
C ALA A 215 -2.53 29.89 -5.76
N ARG A 216 -2.02 28.72 -6.19
CA ARG A 216 -2.41 28.12 -7.48
C ARG A 216 -3.88 27.68 -7.54
N TYR A 217 -4.42 27.12 -6.45
CA TYR A 217 -5.79 26.60 -6.39
C TYR A 217 -6.78 27.53 -5.66
N GLY A 218 -6.36 28.73 -5.22
CA GLY A 218 -7.21 29.64 -4.47
C GLY A 218 -7.66 29.04 -3.11
N LEU A 219 -6.77 28.34 -2.45
CA LEU A 219 -7.02 27.69 -1.16
C LEU A 219 -6.40 28.54 -0.03
N GLU A 220 -7.14 28.73 1.04
CA GLU A 220 -6.60 29.36 2.26
C GLU A 220 -6.14 28.30 3.26
N ASP A 221 -7.05 27.77 4.04
CA ASP A 221 -6.79 26.73 5.03
C ASP A 221 -7.54 25.45 4.67
N TYR A 222 -6.83 24.32 4.61
CA TYR A 222 -7.43 23.06 4.20
C TYR A 222 -6.78 21.85 4.86
N ILE A 223 -7.60 20.81 5.03
CA ILE A 223 -7.18 19.46 5.30
C ILE A 223 -7.18 18.67 3.99
N LEU A 224 -6.21 17.78 3.82
CA LEU A 224 -5.98 17.09 2.57
C LEU A 224 -6.27 15.59 2.69
N TYR A 225 -7.01 15.06 1.73
CA TYR A 225 -7.13 13.63 1.47
C TYR A 225 -6.47 13.29 0.13
N VAL A 226 -5.62 12.28 0.10
CA VAL A 226 -5.01 11.77 -1.14
C VAL A 226 -5.21 10.26 -1.22
N GLY A 227 -5.78 9.80 -2.32
CA GLY A 227 -6.01 8.39 -2.59
C GLY A 227 -7.25 8.15 -3.45
N ARG A 228 -7.55 6.88 -3.71
CA ARG A 228 -8.80 6.52 -4.38
C ARG A 228 -9.99 6.89 -3.47
N ILE A 229 -10.93 7.64 -4.03
CA ILE A 229 -12.11 8.10 -3.29
C ILE A 229 -13.19 7.03 -3.43
N ASP A 230 -13.25 6.13 -2.44
CA ASP A 230 -14.19 5.02 -2.39
C ASP A 230 -14.60 4.66 -0.95
N GLU A 231 -15.56 3.73 -0.81
CA GLU A 231 -16.05 3.29 0.50
C GLU A 231 -14.98 2.52 1.29
N ASN A 232 -14.10 1.74 0.63
CA ASN A 232 -13.06 0.97 1.31
C ASN A 232 -12.00 1.87 1.94
N LYS A 233 -11.80 3.08 1.39
CA LYS A 233 -10.93 4.12 1.96
C LYS A 233 -11.66 5.02 2.98
N GLY A 234 -12.90 4.68 3.33
CA GLY A 234 -13.69 5.39 4.34
C GLY A 234 -14.13 6.79 3.91
N CYS A 235 -14.12 7.11 2.59
CA CYS A 235 -14.47 8.44 2.11
C CYS A 235 -15.91 8.83 2.43
N GLY A 236 -16.85 7.88 2.37
CA GLY A 236 -18.24 8.14 2.79
C GLY A 236 -18.34 8.58 4.26
N THR A 237 -17.57 7.98 5.15
CA THR A 237 -17.48 8.39 6.56
C THR A 237 -16.81 9.76 6.71
N LEU A 238 -15.71 9.99 5.99
CA LEU A 238 -15.02 11.29 5.99
C LEU A 238 -15.94 12.42 5.56
N PHE A 239 -16.72 12.23 4.49
CA PHE A 239 -17.68 13.23 4.00
C PHE A 239 -18.76 13.54 5.03
N LYS A 240 -19.33 12.51 5.69
CA LYS A 240 -20.31 12.69 6.78
C LYS A 240 -19.71 13.48 7.95
N TYR A 241 -18.52 13.09 8.38
CA TYR A 241 -17.86 13.73 9.53
C TYR A 241 -17.47 15.18 9.22
N PHE A 242 -16.88 15.44 8.07
CA PHE A 242 -16.52 16.80 7.68
C PHE A 242 -17.76 17.70 7.48
N THR A 243 -18.81 17.17 6.87
CA THR A 243 -20.08 17.91 6.69
C THR A 243 -20.70 18.29 8.03
N GLU A 244 -20.76 17.35 8.99
CA GLU A 244 -21.29 17.63 10.33
C GLU A 244 -20.38 18.58 11.10
N TYR A 245 -19.05 18.43 10.96
CA TYR A 245 -18.08 19.37 11.54
C TYR A 245 -18.33 20.81 11.07
N LYS A 246 -18.47 21.03 9.79
CA LYS A 246 -18.74 22.35 9.20
C LYS A 246 -20.07 22.94 9.66
N LYS A 247 -21.10 22.11 9.79
CA LYS A 247 -22.41 22.53 10.31
C LYS A 247 -22.33 23.02 11.76
N ARG A 248 -21.51 22.37 12.59
CA ARG A 248 -21.41 22.68 14.01
C ARG A 248 -20.41 23.80 14.33
N ASN A 249 -19.29 23.85 13.60
CA ASN A 249 -18.17 24.74 13.90
C ASN A 249 -18.02 25.89 12.90
N GLY A 250 -18.59 25.80 11.69
CA GLY A 250 -18.48 26.86 10.66
C GLY A 250 -17.04 27.03 10.15
N GLY A 251 -16.63 28.30 9.97
CA GLY A 251 -15.28 28.68 9.56
C GLY A 251 -14.98 28.47 8.06
N ASN A 252 -13.72 28.74 7.65
CA ASN A 252 -13.28 28.71 6.24
C ASN A 252 -12.50 27.44 5.85
N LEU A 253 -12.32 26.49 6.79
CA LEU A 253 -11.58 25.25 6.53
C LEU A 253 -12.23 24.48 5.40
N LYS A 254 -11.40 24.03 4.43
CA LYS A 254 -11.83 23.20 3.31
C LYS A 254 -11.28 21.77 3.45
N LEU A 255 -12.02 20.81 2.89
CA LEU A 255 -11.55 19.46 2.63
C LEU A 255 -11.16 19.38 1.14
N VAL A 256 -9.87 19.18 0.88
CA VAL A 256 -9.34 18.99 -0.48
C VAL A 256 -9.14 17.51 -0.74
N LEU A 257 -9.68 17.04 -1.87
CA LEU A 257 -9.67 15.63 -2.29
C LEU A 257 -8.85 15.47 -3.56
N VAL A 258 -7.86 14.58 -3.52
CA VAL A 258 -7.00 14.23 -4.65
C VAL A 258 -7.08 12.74 -4.92
N GLY A 259 -7.33 12.38 -6.18
CA GLY A 259 -7.37 11.00 -6.66
C GLY A 259 -8.61 10.66 -7.48
N LYS A 260 -8.70 9.42 -7.95
CA LYS A 260 -9.84 8.94 -8.75
C LYS A 260 -11.06 8.69 -7.87
N ALA A 261 -12.18 9.34 -8.18
CA ALA A 261 -13.46 9.12 -7.50
C ALA A 261 -14.19 7.90 -8.09
N VAL A 262 -14.69 7.04 -7.20
CA VAL A 262 -15.53 5.86 -7.50
C VAL A 262 -16.89 5.97 -6.83
N ILE A 263 -17.03 6.88 -5.86
CA ILE A 263 -18.28 7.24 -5.21
C ILE A 263 -18.60 8.72 -5.45
N ASP A 264 -19.84 9.09 -5.25
CA ASP A 264 -20.28 10.48 -5.37
C ASP A 264 -19.67 11.36 -4.26
N ILE A 265 -19.14 12.51 -4.67
CA ILE A 265 -18.62 13.53 -3.77
C ILE A 265 -19.73 14.55 -3.46
N PRO A 266 -19.96 14.90 -2.19
CA PRO A 266 -20.95 15.91 -1.82
C PRO A 266 -20.68 17.25 -2.51
N LYS A 267 -21.70 17.82 -3.16
CA LYS A 267 -21.62 19.14 -3.82
C LYS A 267 -21.68 20.24 -2.77
N ARG A 268 -20.53 20.72 -2.34
CA ARG A 268 -20.36 21.75 -1.30
C ARG A 268 -19.17 22.64 -1.63
N ASP A 269 -19.23 23.92 -1.27
CA ASP A 269 -18.15 24.89 -1.52
C ASP A 269 -16.92 24.63 -0.62
N ASP A 270 -17.12 23.93 0.50
CA ASP A 270 -16.05 23.57 1.45
C ASP A 270 -15.45 22.16 1.19
N ILE A 271 -15.91 21.44 0.15
CA ILE A 271 -15.30 20.20 -0.33
C ILE A 271 -14.81 20.42 -1.76
N VAL A 272 -13.49 20.44 -1.94
CA VAL A 272 -12.84 20.72 -3.23
C VAL A 272 -12.26 19.43 -3.80
N TYR A 273 -12.75 19.01 -4.96
CA TYR A 273 -12.23 17.84 -5.66
C TYR A 273 -11.35 18.26 -6.84
N LEU A 274 -10.08 17.86 -6.82
CA LEU A 274 -9.09 18.21 -7.84
C LEU A 274 -8.86 17.10 -8.87
N GLY A 275 -9.48 15.93 -8.68
CA GLY A 275 -9.26 14.79 -9.57
C GLY A 275 -7.90 14.11 -9.33
N PHE A 276 -7.45 13.40 -10.37
CA PHE A 276 -6.11 12.83 -10.38
C PHE A 276 -5.11 13.91 -10.82
N VAL A 277 -4.11 14.18 -9.99
CA VAL A 277 -3.10 15.22 -10.20
C VAL A 277 -1.72 14.60 -10.40
N SER A 278 -0.76 15.38 -10.90
CA SER A 278 0.65 14.98 -11.00
C SER A 278 1.28 14.78 -9.61
N ASP A 279 2.43 14.09 -9.55
CA ASP A 279 3.18 13.95 -8.30
C ASP A 279 3.63 15.32 -7.76
N GLU A 280 4.07 16.23 -8.62
CA GLU A 280 4.43 17.60 -8.24
C GLU A 280 3.25 18.33 -7.57
N GLU A 281 2.07 18.24 -8.17
CA GLU A 281 0.83 18.83 -7.60
C GLU A 281 0.45 18.16 -6.28
N LYS A 282 0.51 16.82 -6.21
CA LYS A 282 0.25 16.06 -4.98
C LYS A 282 1.16 16.50 -3.83
N PHE A 283 2.46 16.60 -4.10
CA PHE A 283 3.43 16.99 -3.08
C PHE A 283 3.30 18.47 -2.68
N SER A 284 3.02 19.35 -3.65
CA SER A 284 2.76 20.78 -3.36
C SER A 284 1.52 20.95 -2.47
N LEU A 285 0.43 20.25 -2.79
CA LEU A 285 -0.78 20.22 -1.97
C LEU A 285 -0.51 19.63 -0.58
N THR A 286 0.30 18.57 -0.49
CA THR A 286 0.66 17.96 0.79
C THR A 286 1.50 18.89 1.64
N LYS A 287 2.49 19.57 1.05
CA LYS A 287 3.36 20.54 1.71
C LYS A 287 2.56 21.71 2.32
N ASP A 288 1.54 22.19 1.64
CA ASP A 288 0.78 23.38 2.03
C ASP A 288 -0.49 23.08 2.85
N ALA A 289 -0.87 21.81 2.97
CA ALA A 289 -2.01 21.40 3.79
C ALA A 289 -1.81 21.71 5.28
N ARG A 290 -2.90 21.99 5.98
CA ARG A 290 -2.88 22.09 7.44
C ARG A 290 -2.55 20.72 8.06
N LEU A 291 -3.19 19.68 7.58
CA LEU A 291 -2.96 18.29 7.98
C LEU A 291 -3.46 17.33 6.90
N MET A 292 -2.98 16.09 6.98
CA MET A 292 -3.51 14.97 6.20
C MET A 292 -4.60 14.25 6.99
N VAL A 293 -5.72 13.92 6.34
CA VAL A 293 -6.81 13.14 6.93
C VAL A 293 -7.05 11.84 6.16
N LEU A 294 -7.12 10.71 6.88
CA LEU A 294 -7.50 9.42 6.32
C LEU A 294 -8.52 8.72 7.20
N ALA A 295 -9.60 8.26 6.58
CA ALA A 295 -10.66 7.49 7.24
C ALA A 295 -10.64 5.99 6.89
N SER A 296 -9.59 5.51 6.20
CA SER A 296 -9.41 4.12 5.82
C SER A 296 -9.41 3.18 7.03
N GLU A 297 -10.13 2.06 6.93
CA GLU A 297 -10.11 1.02 7.96
C GLU A 297 -8.99 -0.01 7.71
N PHE A 298 -8.46 -0.06 6.49
CA PHE A 298 -7.48 -1.06 6.07
C PHE A 298 -6.28 -0.40 5.40
N GLU A 299 -5.12 -0.50 6.03
CA GLU A 299 -3.82 -0.08 5.50
C GLU A 299 -2.73 -1.03 6.00
N SER A 300 -1.76 -1.36 5.14
CA SER A 300 -0.57 -2.13 5.53
C SER A 300 0.63 -1.25 5.88
N LEU A 301 0.68 -0.02 5.34
CA LEU A 301 1.71 0.99 5.62
C LEU A 301 1.16 2.42 5.54
N SER A 302 0.45 2.74 4.44
CA SER A 302 -0.01 4.08 4.09
C SER A 302 1.12 5.06 3.74
N MET A 303 1.66 4.95 2.53
CA MET A 303 2.74 5.82 2.04
C MET A 303 2.37 7.30 2.12
N ILE A 304 1.11 7.66 1.84
CA ILE A 304 0.67 9.06 1.86
C ILE A 304 0.72 9.69 3.27
N VAL A 305 0.55 8.90 4.32
CA VAL A 305 0.76 9.36 5.71
C VAL A 305 2.23 9.72 5.93
N LEU A 306 3.14 8.88 5.45
CA LEU A 306 4.58 9.11 5.57
C LEU A 306 5.04 10.29 4.70
N GLU A 307 4.50 10.45 3.50
CA GLU A 307 4.74 11.61 2.62
C GLU A 307 4.28 12.92 3.30
N SER A 308 3.12 12.91 3.96
CA SER A 308 2.64 14.05 4.75
C SER A 308 3.58 14.38 5.91
N MET A 309 3.98 13.35 6.65
CA MET A 309 4.91 13.53 7.78
C MET A 309 6.31 13.98 7.33
N PHE A 310 6.75 13.63 6.13
CA PHE A 310 8.01 14.12 5.53
C PHE A 310 8.03 15.64 5.44
N TYR A 311 6.91 16.25 5.01
CA TYR A 311 6.75 17.71 4.99
C TYR A 311 6.39 18.31 6.37
N GLY A 312 6.45 17.52 7.41
CA GLY A 312 6.10 17.98 8.77
C GLY A 312 4.62 18.35 8.88
N ARG A 313 3.73 17.65 8.16
CA ARG A 313 2.30 17.86 8.32
C ARG A 313 1.75 16.81 9.29
N PRO A 314 1.09 17.27 10.37
CA PRO A 314 0.39 16.37 11.27
C PRO A 314 -0.71 15.58 10.55
N VAL A 315 -1.10 14.48 11.14
CA VAL A 315 -2.11 13.58 10.53
C VAL A 315 -3.30 13.38 11.47
N LEU A 316 -4.48 13.23 10.88
CA LEU A 316 -5.73 12.86 11.57
C LEU A 316 -6.27 11.57 10.96
N LEU A 317 -6.12 10.45 11.65
CA LEU A 317 -6.25 9.12 11.08
C LEU A 317 -7.36 8.30 11.75
N ASN A 318 -7.93 7.34 11.00
CA ASN A 318 -8.89 6.40 11.56
C ASN A 318 -8.21 5.43 12.54
N GLY A 319 -8.60 5.51 13.81
CA GLY A 319 -8.08 4.68 14.90
C GLY A 319 -8.50 3.22 14.86
N LYS A 320 -9.52 2.86 14.06
CA LYS A 320 -9.91 1.47 13.83
C LYS A 320 -8.86 0.73 12.99
N CYS A 321 -8.12 1.43 12.15
CA CYS A 321 -6.96 0.87 11.46
C CYS A 321 -5.75 0.84 12.40
N VAL A 322 -5.33 -0.35 12.81
CA VAL A 322 -4.23 -0.53 13.78
C VAL A 322 -2.91 0.06 13.29
N VAL A 323 -2.64 0.01 11.98
CA VAL A 323 -1.44 0.58 11.35
C VAL A 323 -1.47 2.10 11.43
N LEU A 324 -2.58 2.73 11.06
CA LEU A 324 -2.73 4.19 11.12
C LEU A 324 -2.64 4.70 12.56
N LYS A 325 -3.31 4.03 13.50
CA LYS A 325 -3.20 4.31 14.93
C LYS A 325 -1.77 4.11 15.44
N GLY A 326 -1.08 3.09 14.94
CA GLY A 326 0.32 2.81 15.23
C GLY A 326 1.25 3.94 14.78
N HIS A 327 1.05 4.52 13.59
CA HIS A 327 1.78 5.69 13.14
C HIS A 327 1.61 6.88 14.10
N CYS A 328 0.38 7.22 14.49
CA CYS A 328 0.14 8.29 15.46
C CYS A 328 0.86 8.06 16.77
N LYS A 329 0.77 6.85 17.34
CA LYS A 329 1.38 6.51 18.64
C LYS A 329 2.90 6.53 18.63
N ARG A 330 3.53 5.98 17.58
CA ARG A 330 5.00 5.91 17.49
C ARG A 330 5.62 7.26 17.15
N SER A 331 4.97 8.02 16.27
CA SER A 331 5.50 9.31 15.84
C SER A 331 5.20 10.43 16.82
N ASN A 332 4.09 10.35 17.55
CA ASN A 332 3.47 11.49 18.24
C ASN A 332 3.33 12.73 17.32
N ALA A 333 2.97 12.48 16.06
CA ALA A 333 2.90 13.48 14.98
C ALA A 333 1.47 13.64 14.43
N GLY A 334 0.47 13.23 15.18
CA GLY A 334 -0.92 13.34 14.79
C GLY A 334 -1.84 12.65 15.76
N LEU A 335 -3.13 12.76 15.49
CA LEU A 335 -4.20 12.22 16.30
C LEU A 335 -4.99 11.19 15.52
N TYR A 336 -5.77 10.38 16.22
CA TYR A 336 -6.66 9.40 15.61
C TYR A 336 -8.08 9.52 16.18
N PHE A 337 -9.06 9.04 15.43
CA PHE A 337 -10.47 9.04 15.78
C PHE A 337 -11.10 7.68 15.48
N GLU A 338 -12.06 7.25 16.26
CA GLU A 338 -12.86 6.05 16.03
C GLU A 338 -14.36 6.37 15.82
N ASN A 339 -14.74 7.62 16.14
CA ASN A 339 -16.09 8.14 15.97
C ASN A 339 -16.07 9.64 15.65
N TYR A 340 -17.27 10.20 15.40
CA TYR A 340 -17.41 11.62 15.03
C TYR A 340 -16.90 12.58 16.10
N PHE A 341 -17.21 12.34 17.37
CA PHE A 341 -16.84 13.27 18.43
C PHE A 341 -15.32 13.34 18.65
N GLU A 342 -14.66 12.19 18.51
CA GLU A 342 -13.20 12.16 18.52
C GLU A 342 -12.61 12.84 17.30
N PHE A 343 -13.20 12.69 16.09
CA PHE A 343 -12.80 13.42 14.89
C PHE A 343 -12.92 14.92 15.10
N GLU A 344 -14.08 15.40 15.58
CA GLU A 344 -14.32 16.82 15.86
C GLU A 344 -13.34 17.36 16.90
N GLY A 345 -13.17 16.67 18.02
CA GLY A 345 -12.26 17.07 19.10
C GLY A 345 -10.80 17.11 18.66
N ALA A 346 -10.34 16.09 17.94
CA ALA A 346 -8.98 16.01 17.41
C ALA A 346 -8.70 17.07 16.35
N LEU A 347 -9.64 17.30 15.44
CA LEU A 347 -9.52 18.35 14.43
C LEU A 347 -9.46 19.72 15.08
N ASN A 348 -10.38 20.05 16.01
CA ASN A 348 -10.35 21.30 16.76
C ASN A 348 -9.03 21.48 17.51
N TYR A 349 -8.52 20.44 18.16
CA TYR A 349 -7.24 20.48 18.86
C TYR A 349 -6.10 20.88 17.92
N LEU A 350 -5.97 20.23 16.77
CA LEU A 350 -4.94 20.53 15.77
C LEU A 350 -5.06 21.94 15.16
N LEU A 351 -6.25 22.53 15.16
CA LEU A 351 -6.50 23.85 14.62
C LEU A 351 -6.26 24.98 15.64
N THR A 352 -6.45 24.71 16.94
CA THR A 352 -6.48 25.74 17.99
C THR A 352 -5.31 25.70 18.97
N HIS A 353 -4.42 24.69 18.88
CA HIS A 353 -3.25 24.52 19.74
C HIS A 353 -1.96 24.64 18.93
N PRO A 354 -1.49 25.86 18.63
CA PRO A 354 -0.35 26.06 17.72
C PRO A 354 0.97 25.52 18.26
N GLU A 355 1.19 25.53 19.57
CA GLU A 355 2.43 25.03 20.18
C GLU A 355 2.52 23.50 20.00
N GLU A 356 1.47 22.76 20.33
CA GLU A 356 1.39 21.31 20.18
C GLU A 356 1.43 20.90 18.71
N TYR A 357 0.83 21.72 17.84
CA TYR A 357 0.88 21.52 16.40
C TYR A 357 2.33 21.59 15.88
N GLU A 358 3.13 22.59 16.30
CA GLU A 358 4.54 22.70 15.91
C GLU A 358 5.39 21.53 16.48
N ILE A 359 5.10 21.08 17.69
CA ILE A 359 5.73 19.86 18.24
C ILE A 359 5.42 18.64 17.37
N MET A 360 4.16 18.47 16.95
CA MET A 360 3.77 17.38 16.06
C MET A 360 4.44 17.48 14.68
N ARG A 361 4.62 18.67 14.14
CA ARG A 361 5.37 18.90 12.90
C ARG A 361 6.82 18.43 13.00
N ALA A 362 7.50 18.81 14.05
CA ALA A 362 8.89 18.38 14.31
C ALA A 362 8.98 16.85 14.47
N ASN A 363 8.03 16.28 15.21
CA ASN A 363 7.92 14.83 15.42
C ASN A 363 7.68 14.08 14.10
N ALA A 364 6.83 14.60 13.21
CA ALA A 364 6.55 14.03 11.90
C ALA A 364 7.83 13.87 11.06
N ARG A 365 8.59 14.97 10.91
CA ARG A 365 9.87 14.96 10.18
C ARG A 365 10.89 14.01 10.81
N ARG A 366 11.02 14.04 12.13
CA ARG A 366 11.93 13.14 12.85
C ARG A 366 11.56 11.67 12.61
N TYR A 367 10.29 11.32 12.76
CA TYR A 367 9.81 9.95 12.59
C TYR A 367 10.13 9.39 11.21
N VAL A 368 9.90 10.16 10.15
CA VAL A 368 10.21 9.74 8.78
C VAL A 368 11.72 9.62 8.59
N ASN A 369 12.49 10.61 9.01
CA ASN A 369 13.95 10.61 8.85
C ASN A 369 14.64 9.46 9.58
N GLU A 370 14.15 9.07 10.75
CA GLU A 370 14.74 7.97 11.53
C GLU A 370 14.34 6.59 11.01
N ASN A 371 13.13 6.42 10.44
CA ASN A 371 12.57 5.10 10.18
C ASN A 371 12.39 4.75 8.71
N TYR A 372 12.23 5.78 7.82
CA TYR A 372 11.79 5.59 6.44
C TYR A 372 12.78 6.13 5.41
N ARG A 373 14.06 6.14 5.72
CA ARG A 373 15.13 6.45 4.78
C ARG A 373 15.46 5.23 3.93
N TRP A 374 15.62 5.43 2.65
CA TRP A 374 15.91 4.35 1.69
C TRP A 374 17.21 3.60 1.99
N ASP A 375 18.29 4.30 2.39
CA ASP A 375 19.56 3.67 2.73
C ASP A 375 19.43 2.64 3.87
N ALA A 376 18.71 3.00 4.93
CA ALA A 376 18.47 2.12 6.06
C ALA A 376 17.53 0.93 5.70
N ILE A 377 16.51 1.20 4.89
CA ILE A 377 15.57 0.17 4.43
C ILE A 377 16.26 -0.84 3.53
N MET A 378 17.00 -0.37 2.51
CA MET A 378 17.69 -1.24 1.59
C MET A 378 18.77 -2.06 2.29
N LYS A 379 19.50 -1.45 3.25
CA LYS A 379 20.45 -2.19 4.07
C LYS A 379 19.78 -3.35 4.81
N ARG A 380 18.67 -3.12 5.51
CA ARG A 380 17.93 -4.20 6.22
C ARG A 380 17.46 -5.29 5.28
N LEU A 381 16.95 -4.92 4.10
CA LEU A 381 16.47 -5.87 3.11
C LEU A 381 17.63 -6.71 2.54
N CYS A 382 18.73 -6.07 2.14
CA CYS A 382 19.90 -6.78 1.62
C CYS A 382 20.53 -7.69 2.68
N ASP A 383 20.71 -7.22 3.91
CA ASP A 383 21.24 -8.04 5.01
C ASP A 383 20.35 -9.29 5.25
N PHE A 384 19.04 -9.14 5.13
CA PHE A 384 18.08 -10.23 5.28
C PHE A 384 18.18 -11.24 4.13
N ILE A 385 18.24 -10.76 2.88
CA ILE A 385 18.43 -11.60 1.69
C ILE A 385 19.77 -12.33 1.75
N GLU A 386 20.86 -11.66 2.11
CA GLU A 386 22.19 -12.28 2.22
C GLU A 386 22.25 -13.37 3.29
N LYS A 387 21.54 -13.18 4.39
CA LYS A 387 21.53 -14.13 5.51
C LYS A 387 20.69 -15.36 5.26
N TYR A 388 19.54 -15.21 4.57
CA TYR A 388 18.54 -16.26 4.46
C TYR A 388 18.26 -16.70 3.01
N GLY A 389 18.82 -15.99 2.02
CA GLY A 389 18.79 -16.40 0.62
C GLY A 389 19.68 -17.62 0.34
N LYS A 390 19.64 -18.08 -0.92
CA LYS A 390 20.40 -19.24 -1.38
C LYS A 390 21.87 -18.87 -1.71
#